data_3149c1bddd057c34dc3cd415fce2c9e7
#
_entry.id   3149c1bddd057c34dc3cd415fce2c9e7
#
_cell.length_a   1.000
_cell.length_b   1.000
_cell.length_c   1.000
_cell.angle_alpha   90.00
_cell.angle_beta   90.00
_cell.angle_gamma   90.00
#
_symmetry.space_group_name_H-M   'P 1'
#
loop_
_entity.id
_entity.type
_entity.pdbx_description
1 polymer ?
#
loop_
_entity_poly.entity_id
_entity_poly.type
_entity_poly.pdbx_seq_one_letter_code
_entity_poly.pdbx_strand_id
1 'polypeptide(L)'
;MDGNELTILASHTPDKCILELLPDSVDKIHIPADPQNIDLNIVEDRTVLVVPDMGEYGFVTTCERRGLKYGLILIGNESIENYMGYLGSDNCVFIVRQYLQPLALATAKRLGCEKKILTIRLSCSDVFHSQVRGIKNQVRDINWFFSGELKLGRVDFLKAFIKIIPDGHLRLTSQGLLDDDEKTTSYKTGEYVNYLKRAKFVPCPMGWINIDTMRLYEALDAGAVPVVLSNLSNKQNHPCYWEELFGINDIPFIIESNWPLAAQRCLDILEDGSYYELQNKCEEFWAMAKLNWKKEISTYFNMLKSAKHEPAANYLNPIALSAERYLTLDKL
;
A
#
# COMPACT_ATOMS: atom_id res chain seq x y z
N MET A 1 11.79 -14.88 31.46
CA MET A 1 10.94 -14.22 30.47
C MET A 1 11.00 -15.08 29.23
N ASP A 2 9.88 -15.63 28.82
CA ASP A 2 9.83 -16.54 27.68
C ASP A 2 10.17 -15.76 26.42
N GLY A 3 11.33 -16.03 25.83
CA GLY A 3 11.96 -15.26 24.76
C GLY A 3 11.29 -15.32 23.37
N ASN A 4 9.97 -15.32 23.33
CA ASN A 4 9.18 -15.45 22.10
C ASN A 4 8.27 -14.25 21.77
N GLU A 5 8.24 -13.23 22.62
CA GLU A 5 7.45 -12.02 22.35
C GLU A 5 8.17 -11.12 21.36
N LEU A 6 7.45 -10.65 20.32
CA LEU A 6 7.93 -9.64 19.41
C LEU A 6 7.41 -8.28 19.86
N THR A 7 8.31 -7.31 19.96
CA THR A 7 7.96 -5.93 20.24
C THR A 7 7.79 -5.19 18.92
N ILE A 8 6.68 -4.47 18.76
CA ILE A 8 6.49 -3.50 17.67
C ILE A 8 6.76 -2.12 18.25
N LEU A 9 7.68 -1.39 17.61
CA LEU A 9 7.90 0.03 17.85
C LEU A 9 7.37 0.80 16.67
N ALA A 10 6.37 1.64 16.89
CA ALA A 10 5.76 2.46 15.85
C ALA A 10 6.01 3.93 16.14
N SER A 11 6.47 4.69 15.15
CA SER A 11 6.65 6.14 15.27
C SER A 11 5.34 6.91 15.42
N HIS A 12 4.23 6.31 14.99
CA HIS A 12 2.87 6.82 15.14
C HIS A 12 1.90 5.62 15.19
N THR A 13 0.65 5.86 15.57
CA THR A 13 -0.38 4.81 15.57
C THR A 13 -0.62 4.34 14.14
N PRO A 14 -0.31 3.07 13.80
CA PRO A 14 -0.64 2.56 12.47
C PRO A 14 -2.15 2.49 12.27
N ASP A 15 -2.59 2.75 11.04
CA ASP A 15 -4.00 2.65 10.67
C ASP A 15 -4.57 1.24 10.93
N LYS A 16 -5.81 1.16 11.34
CA LYS A 16 -6.50 -0.11 11.66
C LYS A 16 -6.41 -1.13 10.53
N CYS A 17 -6.52 -0.69 9.28
CA CYS A 17 -6.43 -1.57 8.13
C CYS A 17 -5.06 -2.23 7.96
N ILE A 18 -3.99 -1.63 8.49
CA ILE A 18 -2.65 -2.22 8.55
C ILE A 18 -2.52 -3.12 9.78
N LEU A 19 -3.04 -2.68 10.93
CA LEU A 19 -3.03 -3.50 12.15
C LEU A 19 -3.74 -4.85 11.96
N GLU A 20 -4.79 -4.90 11.15
CA GLU A 20 -5.51 -6.15 10.83
C GLU A 20 -4.70 -7.16 10.01
N LEU A 21 -3.66 -6.70 9.32
CA LEU A 21 -2.73 -7.58 8.60
C LEU A 21 -1.66 -8.17 9.54
N LEU A 22 -1.48 -7.62 10.74
CA LEU A 22 -0.51 -8.14 11.70
C LEU A 22 -0.97 -9.48 12.28
N PRO A 23 -0.04 -10.36 12.67
CA PRO A 23 -0.37 -11.59 13.37
C PRO A 23 -1.08 -11.33 14.69
N ASP A 24 -2.02 -12.19 15.06
CA ASP A 24 -2.74 -12.10 16.34
C ASP A 24 -1.81 -12.29 17.56
N SER A 25 -0.57 -12.78 17.34
CA SER A 25 0.48 -12.96 18.37
C SER A 25 1.28 -11.69 18.64
N VAL A 26 0.88 -10.54 18.15
CA VAL A 26 1.50 -9.26 18.46
C VAL A 26 0.90 -8.72 19.76
N ASP A 27 1.65 -8.87 20.87
CA ASP A 27 1.14 -8.56 22.19
C ASP A 27 1.32 -7.08 22.57
N LYS A 28 2.32 -6.38 22.01
CA LYS A 28 2.63 -5.01 22.38
C LYS A 28 3.02 -4.15 21.18
N ILE A 29 2.35 -3.01 21.06
CA ILE A 29 2.75 -1.94 20.16
C ILE A 29 3.15 -0.74 21.03
N HIS A 30 4.43 -0.39 21.01
CA HIS A 30 4.95 0.80 21.68
C HIS A 30 4.89 1.98 20.74
N ILE A 31 4.14 3.01 21.12
CA ILE A 31 4.09 4.29 20.44
C ILE A 31 4.73 5.28 21.39
N PRO A 32 5.93 5.81 21.09
CA PRO A 32 6.56 6.80 21.95
C PRO A 32 5.75 8.09 21.97
N ALA A 33 5.69 8.72 23.14
CA ALA A 33 4.97 9.97 23.33
C ALA A 33 5.57 11.11 22.49
N ASP A 34 6.86 11.06 22.21
CA ASP A 34 7.58 11.97 21.31
C ASP A 34 8.38 11.14 20.28
N PRO A 35 7.95 11.13 19.01
CA PRO A 35 8.64 10.42 17.94
C PRO A 35 10.06 10.93 17.68
N GLN A 36 10.39 12.16 18.10
CA GLN A 36 11.73 12.75 17.90
C GLN A 36 12.70 12.43 19.05
N ASN A 37 12.18 12.10 20.25
CA ASN A 37 12.96 11.80 21.43
C ASN A 37 12.70 10.40 21.96
N ILE A 38 12.81 9.41 21.10
CA ILE A 38 12.58 8.03 21.47
C ILE A 38 13.73 7.51 22.31
N ASP A 39 13.42 6.92 23.46
CA ASP A 39 14.43 6.18 24.24
C ASP A 39 14.90 4.95 23.46
N LEU A 40 16.06 5.08 22.81
CA LEU A 40 16.66 4.01 22.02
C LEU A 40 17.04 2.77 22.85
N ASN A 41 16.99 2.85 24.18
CA ASN A 41 17.24 1.71 25.05
C ASN A 41 16.08 0.70 25.05
N ILE A 42 14.89 1.12 24.62
CA ILE A 42 13.75 0.21 24.44
C ILE A 42 13.86 -0.69 23.21
N VAL A 43 14.80 -0.41 22.30
CA VAL A 43 15.02 -1.24 21.11
C VAL A 43 15.76 -2.51 21.50
N GLU A 44 15.07 -3.61 21.40
CA GLU A 44 15.57 -4.94 21.71
C GLU A 44 15.85 -5.75 20.45
N ASP A 45 16.53 -6.89 20.60
CA ASP A 45 16.68 -7.87 19.52
C ASP A 45 15.30 -8.39 19.07
N ARG A 46 15.15 -8.60 17.78
CA ARG A 46 13.88 -9.05 17.16
C ARG A 46 12.72 -8.05 17.28
N THR A 47 13.02 -6.77 17.21
CA THR A 47 12.02 -5.72 17.18
C THR A 47 11.49 -5.51 15.75
N VAL A 48 10.17 -5.30 15.61
CA VAL A 48 9.55 -4.84 14.37
C VAL A 48 9.36 -3.33 14.44
N LEU A 49 9.93 -2.62 13.49
CA LEU A 49 9.87 -1.17 13.41
C LEU A 49 8.81 -0.75 12.38
N VAL A 50 7.78 -0.04 12.83
CA VAL A 50 6.77 0.56 11.94
C VAL A 50 7.09 2.05 11.82
N VAL A 51 7.52 2.48 10.65
CA VAL A 51 7.98 3.84 10.43
C VAL A 51 7.38 4.41 9.13
N PRO A 52 7.09 5.73 9.08
CA PRO A 52 6.80 6.40 7.82
C PRO A 52 8.06 6.36 6.96
N ASP A 53 7.88 6.15 5.67
CA ASP A 53 9.01 6.05 4.72
C ASP A 53 9.71 7.41 4.44
N MET A 54 9.46 8.42 5.28
CA MET A 54 10.08 9.74 5.20
C MET A 54 10.67 10.11 6.55
N GLY A 55 11.93 9.81 6.82
CA GLY A 55 12.53 10.26 8.04
C GLY A 55 13.88 9.61 8.40
N GLU A 56 14.57 10.20 9.35
CA GLU A 56 15.76 9.61 9.95
C GLU A 56 15.33 8.45 10.86
N TYR A 57 15.78 7.27 10.50
CA TYR A 57 15.45 6.05 11.25
C TYR A 57 16.45 5.82 12.38
N GLY A 58 16.41 6.65 13.43
CA GLY A 58 17.26 6.49 14.61
C GLY A 58 17.17 5.08 15.21
N PHE A 59 16.00 4.46 15.18
CA PHE A 59 15.80 3.06 15.59
C PHE A 59 16.57 2.08 14.72
N VAL A 60 16.44 2.21 13.39
CA VAL A 60 17.14 1.33 12.46
C VAL A 60 18.64 1.46 12.62
N THR A 61 19.14 2.69 12.72
CA THR A 61 20.55 2.96 12.99
C THR A 61 21.00 2.33 14.31
N THR A 62 20.15 2.35 15.32
CA THR A 62 20.44 1.71 16.61
C THR A 62 20.50 0.19 16.50
N CYS A 63 19.55 -0.43 15.79
CA CYS A 63 19.58 -1.87 15.52
C CYS A 63 20.87 -2.26 14.79
N GLU A 64 21.22 -1.54 13.73
CA GLU A 64 22.42 -1.79 12.95
C GLU A 64 23.71 -1.66 13.79
N ARG A 65 23.85 -0.58 14.56
CA ARG A 65 25.02 -0.35 15.42
C ARG A 65 25.17 -1.43 16.52
N ARG A 66 24.05 -1.93 17.04
CA ARG A 66 24.04 -2.94 18.10
C ARG A 66 24.03 -4.38 17.57
N GLY A 67 23.97 -4.58 16.25
CA GLY A 67 23.86 -5.89 15.63
C GLY A 67 22.55 -6.63 15.93
N LEU A 68 21.48 -5.89 16.26
CA LEU A 68 20.19 -6.46 16.60
C LEU A 68 19.43 -6.87 15.33
N LYS A 69 18.78 -8.02 15.34
CA LYS A 69 17.88 -8.45 14.26
C LYS A 69 16.57 -7.69 14.35
N TYR A 70 16.09 -7.20 13.21
CA TYR A 70 14.85 -6.40 13.13
C TYR A 70 14.07 -6.67 11.85
N GLY A 71 12.78 -6.33 11.87
CA GLY A 71 11.94 -6.21 10.70
C GLY A 71 11.48 -4.76 10.49
N LEU A 72 11.21 -4.37 9.25
CA LEU A 72 10.70 -3.05 8.90
C LEU A 72 9.28 -3.16 8.33
N ILE A 73 8.41 -2.26 8.74
CA ILE A 73 7.12 -1.99 8.09
C ILE A 73 7.12 -0.51 7.71
N LEU A 74 7.20 -0.23 6.41
CA LEU A 74 7.29 1.11 5.84
C LEU A 74 5.93 1.57 5.34
N ILE A 75 5.42 2.67 5.89
CA ILE A 75 4.08 3.20 5.60
C ILE A 75 4.20 4.55 4.92
N GLY A 76 3.51 4.75 3.81
CA GLY A 76 3.11 6.07 3.29
C GLY A 76 3.98 6.69 2.20
N ASN A 77 5.16 6.19 1.85
CA ASN A 77 6.00 6.85 0.85
C ASN A 77 5.98 6.17 -0.52
N GLU A 78 5.73 6.97 -1.56
CA GLU A 78 5.82 6.57 -2.96
C GLU A 78 7.27 6.49 -3.48
N SER A 79 8.27 7.02 -2.75
CA SER A 79 9.66 7.08 -3.19
C SER A 79 10.46 5.83 -2.80
N ILE A 80 11.60 5.62 -3.50
CA ILE A 80 12.44 4.41 -3.34
C ILE A 80 13.59 4.63 -2.35
N GLU A 81 13.93 5.88 -2.06
CA GLU A 81 15.31 6.25 -1.75
C GLU A 81 15.88 5.71 -0.44
N ASN A 82 15.06 5.56 0.60
CA ASN A 82 15.61 5.41 1.94
C ASN A 82 15.80 3.96 2.44
N TYR A 83 15.12 2.97 1.88
CA TYR A 83 15.18 1.60 2.43
C TYR A 83 16.08 0.63 1.66
N MET A 84 16.53 1.01 0.47
CA MET A 84 17.36 0.13 -0.38
C MET A 84 18.66 -0.31 0.30
N GLY A 85 19.24 0.53 1.15
CA GLY A 85 20.42 0.20 1.94
C GLY A 85 20.19 -0.96 2.91
N TYR A 86 18.97 -1.11 3.44
CA TYR A 86 18.66 -2.15 4.42
C TYR A 86 18.44 -3.53 3.78
N LEU A 87 18.16 -3.59 2.49
CA LEU A 87 18.04 -4.88 1.79
C LEU A 87 19.29 -5.75 1.88
N GLY A 88 20.46 -5.12 1.85
CA GLY A 88 21.73 -5.81 1.96
C GLY A 88 22.19 -6.04 3.40
N SER A 89 21.46 -5.59 4.41
CA SER A 89 21.83 -5.80 5.81
C SER A 89 21.43 -7.19 6.29
N ASP A 90 22.37 -7.88 6.95
CA ASP A 90 22.08 -9.16 7.60
C ASP A 90 21.22 -8.98 8.87
N ASN A 91 21.17 -7.78 9.43
CA ASN A 91 20.34 -7.47 10.59
C ASN A 91 18.89 -7.23 10.21
N CYS A 92 18.62 -6.71 9.01
CA CYS A 92 17.26 -6.56 8.48
C CYS A 92 16.76 -7.90 7.94
N VAL A 93 15.84 -8.52 8.67
CA VAL A 93 15.28 -9.84 8.33
C VAL A 93 14.24 -9.73 7.22
N PHE A 94 13.38 -8.69 7.28
CA PHE A 94 12.37 -8.43 6.28
C PHE A 94 12.01 -6.94 6.17
N ILE A 95 11.42 -6.59 5.03
CA ILE A 95 10.83 -5.27 4.77
C ILE A 95 9.41 -5.47 4.21
N VAL A 96 8.41 -5.05 4.97
CA VAL A 96 7.03 -4.91 4.48
C VAL A 96 6.82 -3.45 4.10
N ARG A 97 6.30 -3.19 2.92
CA ARG A 97 6.09 -1.81 2.48
C ARG A 97 4.79 -1.61 1.72
N GLN A 98 4.35 -0.38 1.68
CA GLN A 98 3.34 0.10 0.74
C GLN A 98 4.01 0.52 -0.57
N TYR A 99 3.26 0.57 -1.66
CA TYR A 99 3.71 0.88 -3.02
C TYR A 99 4.76 -0.08 -3.60
N LEU A 100 4.35 -0.84 -4.59
CA LEU A 100 5.25 -1.67 -5.35
C LEU A 100 6.26 -0.78 -6.10
N GLN A 101 7.53 -1.13 -5.94
CA GLN A 101 8.64 -0.44 -6.60
C GLN A 101 9.43 -1.42 -7.47
N PRO A 102 9.21 -1.44 -8.79
CA PRO A 102 9.86 -2.41 -9.67
C PRO A 102 11.39 -2.39 -9.60
N LEU A 103 11.98 -1.19 -9.44
CA LEU A 103 13.44 -1.07 -9.29
C LEU A 103 13.94 -1.69 -7.98
N ALA A 104 13.17 -1.56 -6.89
CA ALA A 104 13.51 -2.19 -5.63
C ALA A 104 13.47 -3.72 -5.71
N LEU A 105 12.44 -4.27 -6.35
CA LEU A 105 12.32 -5.70 -6.58
C LEU A 105 13.44 -6.22 -7.49
N ALA A 106 13.76 -5.51 -8.57
CA ALA A 106 14.86 -5.87 -9.44
C ALA A 106 16.22 -5.86 -8.70
N THR A 107 16.42 -4.87 -7.83
CA THR A 107 17.63 -4.79 -6.99
C THR A 107 17.67 -5.92 -5.96
N ALA A 108 16.55 -6.19 -5.27
CA ALA A 108 16.45 -7.27 -4.32
C ALA A 108 16.75 -8.64 -4.99
N LYS A 109 16.19 -8.87 -6.18
CA LYS A 109 16.44 -10.07 -6.97
C LYS A 109 17.93 -10.21 -7.35
N ARG A 110 18.56 -9.11 -7.78
CA ARG A 110 20.00 -9.10 -8.09
C ARG A 110 20.88 -9.37 -6.86
N LEU A 111 20.44 -8.95 -5.68
CA LEU A 111 21.12 -9.19 -4.40
C LEU A 111 20.78 -10.56 -3.81
N GLY A 112 19.86 -11.33 -4.39
CA GLY A 112 19.39 -12.60 -3.86
C GLY A 112 18.58 -12.46 -2.56
N CYS A 113 17.97 -11.28 -2.35
CA CYS A 113 17.19 -10.97 -1.14
C CYS A 113 15.72 -10.59 -1.43
N GLU A 114 15.19 -10.99 -2.58
CA GLU A 114 13.80 -10.75 -2.98
C GLU A 114 12.79 -11.27 -1.96
N LYS A 115 13.13 -12.35 -1.26
CA LYS A 115 12.30 -12.94 -0.19
C LYS A 115 12.24 -12.08 1.08
N LYS A 116 13.02 -11.02 1.16
CA LYS A 116 12.95 -10.07 2.29
C LYS A 116 11.89 -8.99 2.08
N ILE A 117 11.35 -8.81 0.87
CA ILE A 117 10.41 -7.73 0.57
C ILE A 117 9.01 -8.29 0.38
N LEU A 118 8.04 -7.67 1.06
CA LEU A 118 6.61 -7.84 0.81
C LEU A 118 5.97 -6.48 0.57
N THR A 119 5.27 -6.35 -0.55
CA THR A 119 4.43 -5.18 -0.79
C THR A 119 3.00 -5.47 -0.34
N ILE A 120 2.41 -4.54 0.39
CA ILE A 120 1.05 -4.64 0.91
C ILE A 120 0.18 -3.47 0.44
N ARG A 121 -1.11 -3.54 0.74
CA ARG A 121 -2.08 -2.46 0.48
C ARG A 121 -1.65 -1.12 1.06
N LEU A 122 -2.17 -0.03 0.48
CA LEU A 122 -2.08 1.29 1.09
C LEU A 122 -3.02 1.40 2.30
N SER A 123 -2.71 2.32 3.19
CA SER A 123 -3.54 2.70 4.32
C SER A 123 -4.86 3.34 3.89
N CYS A 124 -5.83 3.30 4.77
CA CYS A 124 -7.04 4.11 4.73
C CYS A 124 -7.27 4.72 6.11
N SER A 125 -7.94 5.86 6.18
CA SER A 125 -8.18 6.47 7.49
C SER A 125 -9.04 5.56 8.38
N ASP A 126 -8.81 5.59 9.69
CA ASP A 126 -9.57 4.81 10.67
C ASP A 126 -11.07 5.13 10.64
N VAL A 127 -11.41 6.38 10.34
CA VAL A 127 -12.81 6.82 10.19
C VAL A 127 -13.45 6.13 8.99
N PHE A 128 -12.77 6.11 7.82
CA PHE A 128 -13.22 5.40 6.64
C PHE A 128 -13.38 3.91 6.95
N HIS A 129 -12.36 3.29 7.50
CA HIS A 129 -12.33 1.88 7.82
C HIS A 129 -13.49 1.43 8.74
N SER A 130 -13.81 2.24 9.75
CA SER A 130 -14.93 1.96 10.66
C SER A 130 -16.30 2.09 9.99
N GLN A 131 -16.44 3.04 9.05
CA GLN A 131 -17.72 3.30 8.37
C GLN A 131 -17.99 2.39 7.19
N VAL A 132 -16.94 1.87 6.53
CA VAL A 132 -17.10 0.96 5.39
C VAL A 132 -17.55 -0.43 5.81
N ARG A 133 -17.20 -0.86 7.02
CA ARG A 133 -17.60 -2.14 7.60
C ARG A 133 -19.11 -2.22 7.89
N GLY A 134 -19.69 -3.38 7.70
CA GLY A 134 -21.01 -3.73 8.24
C GLY A 134 -22.22 -3.51 7.34
N ILE A 135 -22.07 -3.00 6.11
CA ILE A 135 -23.20 -2.86 5.19
C ILE A 135 -22.99 -3.80 3.99
N LYS A 136 -23.60 -4.97 4.06
CA LYS A 136 -23.73 -5.88 2.93
C LYS A 136 -25.04 -5.61 2.20
N ASN A 137 -25.06 -5.82 0.87
CA ASN A 137 -26.26 -5.78 0.02
C ASN A 137 -26.89 -4.40 -0.18
N GLN A 138 -26.08 -3.35 -0.35
CA GLN A 138 -26.61 -2.06 -0.78
C GLN A 138 -26.88 -2.07 -2.30
N VAL A 139 -28.04 -1.52 -2.72
CA VAL A 139 -28.32 -1.29 -4.14
C VAL A 139 -27.31 -0.33 -4.73
N ARG A 140 -26.66 -0.74 -5.83
CA ARG A 140 -25.70 0.11 -6.54
C ARG A 140 -26.40 0.78 -7.72
N ASP A 141 -26.76 2.02 -7.49
CA ASP A 141 -27.55 2.84 -8.44
C ASP A 141 -26.69 3.89 -9.17
N ILE A 142 -25.40 3.99 -8.85
CA ILE A 142 -24.44 4.90 -9.48
C ILE A 142 -23.51 4.08 -10.38
N ASN A 143 -23.51 4.36 -11.69
CA ASN A 143 -22.69 3.59 -12.63
C ASN A 143 -21.19 3.75 -12.34
N TRP A 144 -20.70 4.97 -12.09
CA TRP A 144 -19.34 5.19 -11.63
C TRP A 144 -19.25 6.39 -10.70
N PHE A 145 -18.26 6.36 -9.80
CA PHE A 145 -18.02 7.42 -8.83
C PHE A 145 -16.57 7.85 -8.79
N PHE A 146 -16.35 9.15 -8.79
CA PHE A 146 -15.06 9.73 -8.49
C PHE A 146 -15.22 10.99 -7.66
N SER A 147 -14.45 11.09 -6.57
CA SER A 147 -14.26 12.32 -5.81
C SER A 147 -12.76 12.56 -5.62
N GLY A 148 -12.27 13.74 -5.94
CA GLY A 148 -10.88 14.08 -5.76
C GLY A 148 -10.42 15.26 -6.59
N GLU A 149 -9.18 15.66 -6.36
CA GLU A 149 -8.54 16.78 -7.03
C GLU A 149 -8.28 16.47 -8.51
N LEU A 150 -8.42 17.50 -9.35
CA LEU A 150 -8.06 17.42 -10.76
C LEU A 150 -6.53 17.62 -10.91
N LYS A 151 -5.82 16.51 -11.09
CA LYS A 151 -4.37 16.47 -11.36
C LYS A 151 -4.08 16.05 -12.78
N LEU A 152 -2.82 16.27 -13.23
CA LEU A 152 -2.32 15.69 -14.47
C LEU A 152 -2.59 14.18 -14.51
N GLY A 153 -3.02 13.64 -15.64
CA GLY A 153 -3.39 12.24 -15.79
C GLY A 153 -4.85 11.91 -15.41
N ARG A 154 -5.51 12.76 -14.61
CA ARG A 154 -6.93 12.56 -14.27
C ARG A 154 -7.90 13.14 -15.29
N VAL A 155 -7.43 14.06 -16.13
CA VAL A 155 -8.24 14.66 -17.20
C VAL A 155 -8.67 13.61 -18.23
N ASP A 156 -7.78 12.69 -18.59
CA ASP A 156 -8.07 11.70 -19.63
C ASP A 156 -9.12 10.67 -19.17
N PHE A 157 -9.07 10.25 -17.91
CA PHE A 157 -10.12 9.38 -17.41
C PHE A 157 -11.47 10.09 -17.37
N LEU A 158 -11.51 11.36 -16.91
CA LEU A 158 -12.75 12.14 -16.88
C LEU A 158 -13.36 12.30 -18.27
N LYS A 159 -12.55 12.66 -19.27
CA LYS A 159 -13.01 12.76 -20.67
C LYS A 159 -13.59 11.44 -21.17
N ALA A 160 -12.93 10.31 -20.87
CA ALA A 160 -13.37 8.99 -21.30
C ALA A 160 -14.69 8.60 -20.62
N PHE A 161 -14.76 8.67 -19.29
CA PHE A 161 -15.94 8.24 -18.55
C PHE A 161 -17.15 9.13 -18.82
N ILE A 162 -17.01 10.45 -18.81
CA ILE A 162 -18.12 11.37 -19.10
C ILE A 162 -18.66 11.17 -20.53
N LYS A 163 -17.78 10.86 -21.49
CA LYS A 163 -18.19 10.63 -22.88
C LYS A 163 -18.88 9.27 -23.08
N ILE A 164 -18.37 8.20 -22.46
CA ILE A 164 -18.80 6.83 -22.72
C ILE A 164 -19.91 6.39 -21.75
N ILE A 165 -19.81 6.79 -20.47
CA ILE A 165 -20.80 6.52 -19.43
C ILE A 165 -21.19 7.84 -18.76
N PRO A 166 -22.05 8.66 -19.40
CA PRO A 166 -22.36 10.00 -18.89
C PRO A 166 -23.06 9.99 -17.53
N ASP A 167 -23.69 8.87 -17.19
CA ASP A 167 -24.47 8.69 -15.98
C ASP A 167 -23.60 8.20 -14.80
N GLY A 168 -22.69 9.07 -14.35
CA GLY A 168 -21.81 8.86 -13.22
C GLY A 168 -21.92 9.98 -12.19
N HIS A 169 -21.33 9.76 -11.03
CA HIS A 169 -21.24 10.78 -9.97
C HIS A 169 -19.83 11.30 -9.82
N LEU A 170 -19.64 12.58 -10.14
CA LEU A 170 -18.34 13.26 -10.11
C LEU A 170 -18.35 14.42 -9.11
N ARG A 171 -17.36 14.47 -8.23
CA ARG A 171 -17.06 15.66 -7.43
C ARG A 171 -15.57 16.00 -7.50
N LEU A 172 -15.27 17.13 -8.09
CA LEU A 172 -13.92 17.67 -8.09
C LEU A 172 -13.70 18.47 -6.80
N THR A 173 -12.56 18.18 -6.14
CA THR A 173 -12.17 18.86 -4.91
C THR A 173 -11.04 19.84 -5.19
N SER A 174 -10.97 20.94 -4.42
CA SER A 174 -9.82 21.84 -4.40
C SER A 174 -8.66 21.19 -3.61
N GLN A 175 -7.44 21.73 -3.76
CA GLN A 175 -6.26 21.23 -3.03
C GLN A 175 -6.48 21.13 -1.53
N GLY A 176 -6.15 19.98 -0.96
CA GLY A 176 -6.22 19.70 0.46
C GLY A 176 -6.90 18.36 0.76
N LEU A 177 -6.12 17.33 1.10
CA LEU A 177 -6.63 16.00 1.41
C LEU A 177 -7.19 15.88 2.84
N LEU A 178 -6.90 16.83 3.74
CA LEU A 178 -7.04 16.65 5.18
C LEU A 178 -7.61 17.86 5.94
N ASP A 179 -8.04 18.93 5.29
CA ASP A 179 -8.61 20.05 6.01
C ASP A 179 -10.13 19.86 6.18
N ASP A 180 -10.53 19.62 7.42
CA ASP A 180 -11.93 19.70 7.89
C ASP A 180 -12.49 21.14 7.85
N ASP A 181 -11.75 22.08 7.28
CA ASP A 181 -12.19 23.46 7.14
C ASP A 181 -13.38 23.55 6.17
N GLU A 182 -14.38 24.34 6.56
CA GLU A 182 -15.63 24.60 5.81
C GLU A 182 -15.44 25.09 4.36
N LYS A 183 -14.20 25.34 3.94
CA LYS A 183 -13.82 25.78 2.58
C LYS A 183 -13.49 24.64 1.62
N THR A 184 -13.38 23.38 2.08
CA THR A 184 -13.06 22.27 1.21
C THR A 184 -14.31 21.81 0.45
N THR A 185 -14.18 21.62 -0.84
CA THR A 185 -15.23 21.03 -1.71
C THR A 185 -15.31 19.50 -1.52
N SER A 186 -14.56 18.93 -0.59
CA SER A 186 -14.52 17.50 -0.29
C SER A 186 -15.79 17.02 0.40
N TYR A 187 -16.14 15.75 0.20
CA TYR A 187 -17.16 15.10 1.00
C TYR A 187 -16.64 14.83 2.41
N LYS A 188 -17.53 14.91 3.41
CA LYS A 188 -17.27 14.30 4.71
C LYS A 188 -17.13 12.79 4.51
N THR A 189 -16.32 12.12 5.34
CA THR A 189 -16.02 10.68 5.19
C THR A 189 -17.27 9.82 5.05
N GLY A 190 -18.33 10.09 5.82
CA GLY A 190 -19.59 9.33 5.74
C GLY A 190 -20.30 9.48 4.41
N GLU A 191 -20.31 10.66 3.82
CA GLU A 191 -20.89 10.90 2.50
C GLU A 191 -20.07 10.19 1.41
N TYR A 192 -18.73 10.30 1.48
CA TYR A 192 -17.82 9.62 0.57
C TYR A 192 -18.02 8.11 0.58
N VAL A 193 -18.06 7.50 1.77
CA VAL A 193 -18.34 6.07 1.96
C VAL A 193 -19.71 5.69 1.39
N ASN A 194 -20.74 6.52 1.59
CA ASN A 194 -22.07 6.27 1.04
C ASN A 194 -22.06 6.24 -0.49
N TYR A 195 -21.37 7.18 -1.15
CA TYR A 195 -21.23 7.17 -2.60
C TYR A 195 -20.45 5.96 -3.11
N LEU A 196 -19.34 5.60 -2.45
CA LEU A 196 -18.58 4.39 -2.80
C LEU A 196 -19.44 3.12 -2.72
N LYS A 197 -20.26 2.98 -1.69
CA LYS A 197 -21.16 1.82 -1.51
C LYS A 197 -22.26 1.75 -2.57
N ARG A 198 -22.67 2.88 -3.13
CA ARG A 198 -23.68 2.97 -4.19
C ARG A 198 -23.08 2.87 -5.60
N ALA A 199 -21.79 3.09 -5.74
CA ALA A 199 -21.11 3.03 -7.02
C ALA A 199 -20.90 1.59 -7.48
N LYS A 200 -21.13 1.30 -8.76
CA LYS A 200 -20.73 0.07 -9.42
C LYS A 200 -19.23 0.09 -9.69
N PHE A 201 -18.76 1.07 -10.44
CA PHE A 201 -17.36 1.22 -10.81
C PHE A 201 -16.70 2.42 -10.11
N VAL A 202 -15.46 2.25 -9.71
CA VAL A 202 -14.66 3.33 -9.12
C VAL A 202 -13.36 3.49 -9.91
N PRO A 203 -13.27 4.49 -10.80
CA PRO A 203 -12.01 4.82 -11.44
C PRO A 203 -10.96 5.24 -10.41
N CYS A 204 -9.79 4.61 -10.46
CA CYS A 204 -8.68 4.82 -9.55
C CYS A 204 -7.46 5.38 -10.32
N PRO A 205 -7.53 6.61 -10.83
CA PRO A 205 -6.39 7.21 -11.51
C PRO A 205 -5.23 7.43 -10.55
N MET A 206 -4.02 7.42 -11.09
CA MET A 206 -2.76 7.53 -10.34
C MET A 206 -2.75 8.67 -9.30
N GLY A 207 -1.93 8.47 -8.24
CA GLY A 207 -1.62 9.48 -7.24
C GLY A 207 -0.66 10.55 -7.75
N TRP A 208 0.44 10.78 -7.06
CA TRP A 208 1.49 11.73 -7.46
C TRP A 208 2.55 11.08 -8.35
N ILE A 209 3.08 9.93 -7.95
CA ILE A 209 4.21 9.25 -8.59
C ILE A 209 3.81 7.84 -8.99
N ASN A 210 3.09 7.11 -8.13
CA ASN A 210 2.75 5.72 -8.33
C ASN A 210 1.35 5.57 -8.94
N ILE A 211 1.15 4.48 -9.69
CA ILE A 211 -0.16 4.10 -10.24
C ILE A 211 -1.11 3.67 -9.13
N ASP A 212 -0.56 3.15 -8.03
CA ASP A 212 -1.31 2.71 -6.87
C ASP A 212 -1.87 3.89 -6.07
N THR A 213 -3.11 3.79 -5.64
CA THR A 213 -3.79 4.84 -4.88
C THR A 213 -4.67 4.23 -3.79
N MET A 214 -4.84 4.94 -2.69
CA MET A 214 -5.76 4.54 -1.61
C MET A 214 -7.16 4.22 -2.13
N ARG A 215 -7.61 4.92 -3.18
CA ARG A 215 -8.96 4.73 -3.77
C ARG A 215 -9.22 3.30 -4.27
N LEU A 216 -8.20 2.59 -4.76
CA LEU A 216 -8.34 1.17 -5.13
C LEU A 216 -8.83 0.36 -3.94
N TYR A 217 -8.15 0.50 -2.82
CA TYR A 217 -8.44 -0.26 -1.60
C TYR A 217 -9.74 0.17 -0.94
N GLU A 218 -10.05 1.45 -0.97
CA GLU A 218 -11.32 2.00 -0.52
C GLU A 218 -12.50 1.47 -1.34
N ALA A 219 -12.33 1.36 -2.66
CA ALA A 219 -13.33 0.77 -3.55
C ALA A 219 -13.56 -0.71 -3.24
N LEU A 220 -12.49 -1.49 -3.09
CA LEU A 220 -12.56 -2.91 -2.72
C LEU A 220 -13.17 -3.11 -1.33
N ASP A 221 -12.80 -2.29 -0.34
CA ASP A 221 -13.40 -2.36 1.00
C ASP A 221 -14.88 -1.98 1.01
N ALA A 222 -15.32 -1.10 0.08
CA ALA A 222 -16.72 -0.74 -0.12
C ALA A 222 -17.50 -1.74 -1.01
N GLY A 223 -16.85 -2.79 -1.55
CA GLY A 223 -17.42 -3.76 -2.46
C GLY A 223 -17.74 -3.22 -3.85
N ALA A 224 -17.16 -2.08 -4.25
CA ALA A 224 -17.25 -1.57 -5.61
C ALA A 224 -16.16 -2.21 -6.49
N VAL A 225 -16.37 -2.22 -7.80
CA VAL A 225 -15.36 -2.71 -8.75
C VAL A 225 -14.38 -1.58 -9.09
N PRO A 226 -13.09 -1.70 -8.72
CA PRO A 226 -12.08 -0.73 -9.13
C PRO A 226 -11.82 -0.78 -10.62
N VAL A 227 -11.45 0.38 -11.18
CA VAL A 227 -11.01 0.50 -12.58
C VAL A 227 -9.65 1.19 -12.60
N VAL A 228 -8.64 0.51 -13.11
CA VAL A 228 -7.24 0.96 -13.09
C VAL A 228 -6.57 0.82 -14.45
N LEU A 229 -5.45 1.49 -14.62
CA LEU A 229 -4.55 1.24 -15.75
C LEU A 229 -3.53 0.16 -15.40
N SER A 230 -3.09 -0.61 -16.39
CA SER A 230 -2.10 -1.67 -16.21
C SER A 230 -0.71 -1.16 -15.84
N ASN A 231 -0.33 0.02 -16.36
CA ASN A 231 0.99 0.62 -16.17
C ASN A 231 0.93 2.14 -16.28
N LEU A 232 1.93 2.83 -15.71
CA LEU A 232 2.11 4.29 -15.85
C LEU A 232 2.51 4.73 -17.26
N SER A 233 3.16 3.85 -18.01
CA SER A 233 3.63 4.14 -19.36
C SER A 233 3.08 3.10 -20.33
N ASN A 234 2.65 3.53 -21.53
CA ASN A 234 2.22 2.65 -22.62
C ASN A 234 3.34 1.75 -23.18
N LYS A 235 4.38 1.45 -22.41
CA LYS A 235 5.45 0.53 -22.81
C LYS A 235 4.91 -0.89 -22.74
N GLN A 236 4.71 -1.50 -23.88
CA GLN A 236 4.11 -2.82 -24.09
C GLN A 236 4.82 -4.01 -23.42
N ASN A 237 5.99 -3.81 -22.82
CA ASN A 237 6.83 -4.89 -22.29
C ASN A 237 7.03 -4.84 -20.76
N HIS A 238 6.27 -4.05 -20.03
CA HIS A 238 6.33 -4.10 -18.58
C HIS A 238 5.27 -5.06 -18.04
N PRO A 239 5.62 -5.90 -17.05
CA PRO A 239 4.63 -6.72 -16.36
C PRO A 239 3.53 -5.83 -15.78
N CYS A 240 2.34 -6.37 -15.66
CA CYS A 240 1.22 -5.65 -15.07
C CYS A 240 1.54 -5.35 -13.61
N TYR A 241 1.49 -4.08 -13.23
CA TYR A 241 1.77 -3.64 -11.85
C TYR A 241 0.95 -4.42 -10.82
N TRP A 242 -0.31 -4.65 -11.12
CA TRP A 242 -1.25 -5.30 -10.20
C TRP A 242 -0.97 -6.79 -10.04
N GLU A 243 -0.56 -7.47 -11.10
CA GLU A 243 -0.13 -8.88 -11.03
C GLU A 243 1.11 -9.06 -10.15
N GLU A 244 2.08 -8.16 -10.27
CA GLU A 244 3.25 -8.16 -9.39
C GLU A 244 2.87 -7.82 -7.94
N LEU A 245 1.98 -6.84 -7.72
CA LEU A 245 1.56 -6.44 -6.37
C LEU A 245 0.82 -7.57 -5.63
N PHE A 246 -0.11 -8.22 -6.31
CA PHE A 246 -0.92 -9.27 -5.71
C PHE A 246 -0.33 -10.68 -5.85
N GLY A 247 0.70 -10.83 -6.68
CA GLY A 247 1.35 -12.13 -6.92
C GLY A 247 0.49 -13.15 -7.68
N ILE A 248 -0.51 -12.67 -8.44
CA ILE A 248 -1.44 -13.51 -9.23
C ILE A 248 -1.74 -12.86 -10.57
N ASN A 249 -2.02 -13.69 -11.60
CA ASN A 249 -2.26 -13.24 -12.97
C ASN A 249 -3.75 -13.05 -13.31
N ASP A 250 -4.65 -13.55 -12.47
CA ASP A 250 -6.12 -13.46 -12.71
C ASP A 250 -6.77 -12.54 -11.69
N ILE A 251 -6.63 -11.25 -11.93
CA ILE A 251 -7.20 -10.20 -11.07
C ILE A 251 -8.57 -9.82 -11.64
N PRO A 252 -9.66 -9.90 -10.85
CA PRO A 252 -11.01 -9.77 -11.36
C PRO A 252 -11.44 -8.32 -11.67
N PHE A 253 -10.84 -7.31 -11.06
CA PHE A 253 -11.24 -5.93 -11.34
C PHE A 253 -10.73 -5.45 -12.72
N ILE A 254 -11.24 -4.30 -13.18
CA ILE A 254 -10.96 -3.82 -14.53
C ILE A 254 -9.55 -3.21 -14.60
N ILE A 255 -8.70 -3.82 -15.45
CA ILE A 255 -7.33 -3.38 -15.73
C ILE A 255 -7.19 -3.18 -17.22
N GLU A 256 -6.94 -1.95 -17.67
CA GLU A 256 -6.82 -1.62 -19.08
C GLU A 256 -5.58 -0.77 -19.38
N SER A 257 -5.18 -0.73 -20.62
CA SER A 257 -4.01 0.05 -21.06
C SER A 257 -4.26 1.57 -21.12
N ASN A 258 -5.52 1.98 -21.22
CA ASN A 258 -5.92 3.37 -21.29
C ASN A 258 -7.37 3.57 -20.83
N TRP A 259 -7.72 4.81 -20.48
CA TRP A 259 -9.03 5.16 -19.94
C TRP A 259 -10.21 4.98 -20.91
N PRO A 260 -10.10 5.26 -22.23
CA PRO A 260 -11.18 4.94 -23.16
C PRO A 260 -11.55 3.46 -23.21
N LEU A 261 -10.57 2.55 -23.22
CA LEU A 261 -10.82 1.11 -23.15
C LEU A 261 -11.43 0.72 -21.81
N ALA A 262 -10.94 1.28 -20.72
CA ALA A 262 -11.47 1.03 -19.37
C ALA A 262 -12.95 1.46 -19.26
N ALA A 263 -13.30 2.64 -19.75
CA ALA A 263 -14.67 3.11 -19.77
C ALA A 263 -15.58 2.25 -20.69
N GLN A 264 -15.08 1.85 -21.86
CA GLN A 264 -15.82 0.97 -22.76
C GLN A 264 -16.08 -0.40 -22.09
N ARG A 265 -15.06 -0.98 -21.45
CA ARG A 265 -15.22 -2.25 -20.71
C ARG A 265 -16.27 -2.15 -19.61
N CYS A 266 -16.31 -1.01 -18.88
CA CYS A 266 -17.37 -0.78 -17.89
C CYS A 266 -18.74 -0.71 -18.54
N LEU A 267 -18.88 -0.04 -19.68
CA LEU A 267 -20.15 0.06 -20.42
C LEU A 267 -20.63 -1.32 -20.88
N ASP A 268 -19.75 -2.13 -21.48
CA ASP A 268 -20.05 -3.48 -21.96
C ASP A 268 -20.61 -4.36 -20.80
N ILE A 269 -19.98 -4.28 -19.61
CA ILE A 269 -20.42 -5.00 -18.39
C ILE A 269 -21.80 -4.51 -17.87
N LEU A 270 -22.09 -3.20 -18.03
CA LEU A 270 -23.39 -2.66 -17.67
C LEU A 270 -24.49 -3.13 -18.64
N GLU A 271 -24.17 -3.19 -19.93
CA GLU A 271 -25.11 -3.58 -21.00
C GLU A 271 -25.40 -5.09 -21.00
N ASP A 272 -24.39 -5.92 -20.76
CA ASP A 272 -24.57 -7.39 -20.71
C ASP A 272 -25.08 -7.90 -19.35
N GLY A 273 -25.15 -7.02 -18.34
CA GLY A 273 -25.68 -7.35 -17.02
C GLY A 273 -24.75 -8.18 -16.12
N SER A 274 -23.48 -8.39 -16.52
CA SER A 274 -22.51 -9.22 -15.79
C SER A 274 -21.90 -8.53 -14.56
N TYR A 275 -22.31 -7.29 -14.24
CA TYR A 275 -21.74 -6.51 -13.15
C TYR A 275 -21.70 -7.25 -11.80
N TYR A 276 -22.79 -7.88 -11.40
CA TYR A 276 -22.84 -8.53 -10.07
C TYR A 276 -21.97 -9.79 -9.98
N GLU A 277 -21.78 -10.48 -11.09
CA GLU A 277 -20.82 -11.60 -11.16
C GLU A 277 -19.39 -11.07 -10.96
N LEU A 278 -19.04 -9.99 -11.65
CA LEU A 278 -17.74 -9.35 -11.52
C LEU A 278 -17.51 -8.81 -10.10
N GLN A 279 -18.52 -8.17 -9.50
CA GLN A 279 -18.47 -7.69 -8.12
C GLN A 279 -18.18 -8.81 -7.14
N ASN A 280 -18.89 -9.95 -7.23
CA ASN A 280 -18.67 -11.10 -6.37
C ASN A 280 -17.23 -11.63 -6.49
N LYS A 281 -16.71 -11.74 -7.71
CA LYS A 281 -15.30 -12.12 -7.94
C LYS A 281 -14.32 -11.13 -7.28
N CYS A 282 -14.59 -9.83 -7.34
CA CYS A 282 -13.78 -8.82 -6.67
C CYS A 282 -13.83 -8.94 -5.14
N GLU A 283 -15.00 -9.22 -4.56
CA GLU A 283 -15.15 -9.41 -3.11
C GLU A 283 -14.39 -10.64 -2.61
N GLU A 284 -14.52 -11.77 -3.32
CA GLU A 284 -13.77 -13.01 -3.03
C GLU A 284 -12.26 -12.79 -3.14
N PHE A 285 -11.81 -12.20 -4.24
CA PHE A 285 -10.42 -11.83 -4.45
C PHE A 285 -9.89 -10.95 -3.31
N TRP A 286 -10.64 -9.91 -2.92
CA TRP A 286 -10.22 -8.98 -1.88
C TRP A 286 -10.09 -9.64 -0.51
N ALA A 287 -11.01 -10.54 -0.18
CA ALA A 287 -10.93 -11.33 1.04
C ALA A 287 -9.67 -12.22 1.04
N MET A 288 -9.39 -12.88 -0.10
CA MET A 288 -8.20 -13.73 -0.27
C MET A 288 -6.89 -12.92 -0.21
N ALA A 289 -6.83 -11.75 -0.86
CA ALA A 289 -5.65 -10.89 -0.86
C ALA A 289 -5.27 -10.45 0.57
N LYS A 290 -6.25 -10.01 1.37
CA LYS A 290 -6.02 -9.66 2.78
C LYS A 290 -5.51 -10.84 3.61
N LEU A 291 -6.09 -12.02 3.40
CA LEU A 291 -5.67 -13.24 4.09
C LEU A 291 -4.24 -13.64 3.71
N ASN A 292 -3.89 -13.54 2.44
CA ASN A 292 -2.55 -13.85 1.95
C ASN A 292 -1.51 -12.89 2.56
N TRP A 293 -1.76 -11.58 2.57
CA TRP A 293 -0.86 -10.62 3.23
C TRP A 293 -0.69 -10.91 4.72
N LYS A 294 -1.78 -11.22 5.43
CA LYS A 294 -1.70 -11.61 6.87
C LYS A 294 -0.83 -12.86 7.06
N LYS A 295 -0.95 -13.85 6.18
CA LYS A 295 -0.15 -15.07 6.20
C LYS A 295 1.34 -14.80 5.91
N GLU A 296 1.62 -13.99 4.89
CA GLU A 296 3.00 -13.63 4.54
C GLU A 296 3.67 -12.82 5.66
N ILE A 297 2.98 -11.85 6.23
CA ILE A 297 3.49 -11.08 7.38
C ILE A 297 3.74 -12.01 8.57
N SER A 298 2.84 -12.96 8.84
CA SER A 298 3.05 -13.96 9.89
C SER A 298 4.29 -14.81 9.65
N THR A 299 4.57 -15.15 8.40
CA THR A 299 5.79 -15.86 8.00
C THR A 299 7.04 -15.03 8.29
N TYR A 300 7.04 -13.75 7.95
CA TYR A 300 8.15 -12.84 8.25
C TYR A 300 8.37 -12.65 9.75
N PHE A 301 7.31 -12.56 10.53
CA PHE A 301 7.42 -12.48 11.99
C PHE A 301 8.04 -13.76 12.58
N ASN A 302 7.69 -14.92 12.06
CA ASN A 302 8.30 -16.18 12.47
C ASN A 302 9.77 -16.27 12.05
N MET A 303 10.14 -15.76 10.87
CA MET A 303 11.54 -15.65 10.45
C MET A 303 12.33 -14.77 11.42
N LEU A 304 11.79 -13.64 11.85
CA LEU A 304 12.43 -12.76 12.81
C LEU A 304 12.58 -13.44 14.19
N LYS A 305 11.55 -14.14 14.67
CA LYS A 305 11.62 -14.92 15.93
C LYS A 305 12.74 -15.96 15.93
N SER A 306 12.97 -16.59 14.78
CA SER A 306 13.98 -17.64 14.60
C SER A 306 15.37 -17.10 14.21
N ALA A 307 15.50 -15.81 13.90
CA ALA A 307 16.76 -15.23 13.50
C ALA A 307 17.79 -15.31 14.67
N LYS A 308 18.99 -15.76 14.32
CA LYS A 308 20.10 -15.83 15.31
C LYS A 308 20.77 -14.47 15.41
N HIS A 309 21.01 -14.06 16.64
CA HIS A 309 21.86 -12.90 16.91
C HIS A 309 23.30 -13.24 16.53
N GLU A 310 23.88 -12.44 15.65
CA GLU A 310 25.31 -12.49 15.36
C GLU A 310 25.94 -11.18 15.82
N PRO A 311 26.97 -11.21 16.66
CA PRO A 311 27.62 -9.98 17.09
C PRO A 311 28.15 -9.23 15.88
N ALA A 312 27.92 -7.92 15.83
CA ALA A 312 28.28 -7.05 14.71
C ALA A 312 29.80 -7.14 14.46
N ALA A 313 30.20 -7.86 13.43
CA ALA A 313 31.60 -8.01 13.06
C ALA A 313 32.14 -6.76 12.33
N ASN A 314 31.32 -6.04 11.57
CA ASN A 314 31.69 -4.79 10.90
C ASN A 314 30.42 -3.99 10.57
N TYR A 315 30.22 -2.87 11.24
CA TYR A 315 29.17 -1.92 10.89
C TYR A 315 29.55 -1.18 9.59
N LEU A 316 28.92 -1.55 8.50
CA LEU A 316 28.94 -0.76 7.28
C LEU A 316 27.71 0.16 7.31
N ASN A 317 27.94 1.47 7.28
CA ASN A 317 26.87 2.45 7.26
C ASN A 317 25.96 2.19 6.03
N PRO A 318 24.69 1.78 6.20
CA PRO A 318 23.80 1.45 5.08
C PRO A 318 23.59 2.62 4.11
N ILE A 319 23.68 3.85 4.62
CA ILE A 319 23.57 5.08 3.81
C ILE A 319 24.79 5.22 2.88
N ALA A 320 26.01 4.91 3.36
CA ALA A 320 27.20 4.93 2.54
C ALA A 320 27.18 3.84 1.46
N LEU A 321 26.68 2.65 1.79
CA LEU A 321 26.49 1.57 0.81
C LEU A 321 25.46 1.91 -0.28
N SER A 322 24.43 2.68 0.04
CA SER A 322 23.45 3.13 -0.95
C SER A 322 24.06 4.13 -1.92
N ALA A 323 24.82 5.10 -1.44
CA ALA A 323 25.44 6.14 -2.27
C ALA A 323 26.49 5.58 -3.23
N GLU A 324 27.41 4.74 -2.76
CA GLU A 324 28.45 4.15 -3.62
C GLU A 324 27.89 3.17 -4.66
N ARG A 325 26.84 2.41 -4.33
CA ARG A 325 26.22 1.47 -5.27
C ARG A 325 25.28 2.14 -6.27
N TYR A 326 24.67 3.29 -5.93
CA TYR A 326 23.88 4.09 -6.87
C TYR A 326 24.77 4.72 -7.96
N LEU A 327 25.96 5.23 -7.59
CA LEU A 327 26.90 5.83 -8.55
C LEU A 327 27.49 4.83 -9.56
N THR A 328 27.40 3.52 -9.29
CA THR A 328 27.79 2.48 -10.24
C THR A 328 26.66 2.04 -11.18
N LEU A 329 25.40 2.41 -10.90
CA LEU A 329 24.23 2.08 -11.70
C LEU A 329 24.03 3.01 -12.91
N ASP A 330 24.47 4.26 -12.83
CA ASP A 330 24.41 5.21 -13.95
C ASP A 330 25.44 4.91 -15.07
N LYS A 331 26.26 3.87 -14.92
CA LYS A 331 27.30 3.48 -15.89
C LYS A 331 26.98 2.16 -16.64
N LEU A 332 25.79 1.61 -16.45
CA LEU A 332 25.26 0.44 -17.15
C LEU A 332 23.93 0.79 -17.86
#